data_169e87e8a1ba47067ebea1fec66b63ac
#
_entry.id   169e87e8a1ba47067ebea1fec66b63ac
#
_cell.length_a   1.000
_cell.length_b   1.000
_cell.length_c   1.000
_cell.angle_alpha   90.00
_cell.angle_beta   90.00
_cell.angle_gamma   90.00
#
_symmetry.space_group_name_H-M   'P 1'
#
loop_
_entity.id
_entity.type
_entity.pdbx_description
1 polymer ?
#
loop_
_entity_poly.entity_id
_entity_poly.type
_entity_poly.pdbx_seq_one_letter_code
_entity_poly.pdbx_strand_id
1 'polypeptide(L)'
;HKRINKNTPKNIDLNNKSYQMFEGIDLLAIEGMSYSTVLALMSEVGIDGIRKFPTAKQFSSWLRLAPNNKVSGGKILSSKIPKGSNRLKIALRNAANAIGNLKESTPLRDFFQRINFRKGRTSAISATARKLAVIIWNMVVKGIQYINPTGYLFLDQKRKLGLVKRIKKQIDKFGLTNEELGLINNTLSTT
;
A
#
# COMPACT_ATOMS: atom_id res chain seq x y z
N HIS A 1 14.36 -1.94 16.03
CA HIS A 1 15.53 -1.20 15.53
C HIS A 1 15.76 -1.53 14.05
N LYS A 2 15.72 -0.53 13.16
CA LYS A 2 16.07 -0.76 11.77
C LYS A 2 17.57 -1.04 11.65
N ARG A 3 17.90 -1.99 10.78
CA ARG A 3 19.28 -2.39 10.51
C ARG A 3 20.10 -1.18 10.02
N ILE A 4 21.12 -0.81 10.78
CA ILE A 4 22.02 0.27 10.41
C ILE A 4 22.92 -0.23 9.29
N ASN A 5 22.96 0.46 8.16
CA ASN A 5 23.85 0.15 7.06
C ASN A 5 25.30 0.45 7.44
N LYS A 6 26.27 -0.32 6.90
CA LYS A 6 27.71 -0.12 7.13
C LYS A 6 28.16 1.35 6.87
N ASN A 7 27.51 2.01 5.93
CA ASN A 7 27.81 3.39 5.52
C ASN A 7 26.94 4.45 6.19
N THR A 8 26.19 4.09 7.24
CA THR A 8 25.38 5.06 7.99
C THR A 8 26.30 5.92 8.85
N PRO A 9 26.14 7.27 8.86
CA PRO A 9 26.92 8.14 9.72
C PRO A 9 26.74 7.74 11.18
N LYS A 10 27.86 7.55 11.90
CA LYS A 10 27.84 7.09 13.30
C LYS A 10 27.54 8.22 14.30
N ASN A 11 27.85 9.46 13.92
CA ASN A 11 27.78 10.62 14.80
C ASN A 11 26.48 11.43 14.67
N ILE A 12 25.49 10.89 13.93
CA ILE A 12 24.22 11.57 13.67
C ILE A 12 23.09 10.61 13.99
N ASP A 13 22.20 11.01 14.91
CA ASP A 13 20.94 10.31 15.12
C ASP A 13 19.99 10.62 13.96
N LEU A 14 20.02 9.74 12.94
CA LEU A 14 19.19 9.86 11.75
C LEU A 14 17.70 9.65 12.06
N ASN A 15 17.36 8.89 13.10
CA ASN A 15 15.96 8.71 13.52
C ASN A 15 15.39 10.03 14.00
N ASN A 16 16.06 10.66 14.94
CA ASN A 16 15.62 11.93 15.51
C ASN A 16 15.60 13.04 14.45
N LYS A 17 16.65 13.13 13.62
CA LYS A 17 16.68 14.09 12.53
C LYS A 17 15.56 13.89 11.52
N SER A 18 15.31 12.64 11.10
CA SER A 18 14.22 12.36 10.16
C SER A 18 12.85 12.70 10.76
N TYR A 19 12.66 12.42 12.05
CA TYR A 19 11.44 12.76 12.78
C TYR A 19 11.24 14.28 12.89
N GLN A 20 12.29 15.04 13.21
CA GLN A 20 12.26 16.50 13.24
C GLN A 20 11.99 17.10 11.84
N MET A 21 12.67 16.60 10.80
CA MET A 21 12.49 17.05 9.42
C MET A 21 11.06 16.86 8.88
N PHE A 22 10.33 15.90 9.42
CA PHE A 22 8.93 15.62 9.07
C PHE A 22 7.95 16.01 10.17
N GLU A 23 8.31 17.02 11.01
CA GLU A 23 7.43 17.62 12.02
C GLU A 23 6.76 16.59 12.94
N GLY A 24 7.54 15.60 13.40
CA GLY A 24 7.03 14.57 14.28
C GLY A 24 6.36 13.37 13.57
N ILE A 25 6.49 13.26 12.25
CA ILE A 25 5.96 12.13 11.50
C ILE A 25 7.04 11.06 11.33
N ASP A 26 6.82 9.86 11.90
CA ASP A 26 7.74 8.73 11.76
C ASP A 26 7.51 7.96 10.46
N LEU A 27 8.18 8.40 9.40
CA LEU A 27 8.16 7.71 8.10
C LEU A 27 8.98 6.41 8.12
N LEU A 28 9.88 6.24 9.09
CA LEU A 28 10.67 5.03 9.24
C LEU A 28 9.87 3.87 9.86
N ALA A 29 8.73 4.17 10.50
CA ALA A 29 7.80 3.15 10.96
C ALA A 29 7.19 2.34 9.79
N ILE A 30 7.15 2.92 8.58
CA ILE A 30 6.63 2.22 7.40
C ILE A 30 7.59 1.10 7.00
N GLU A 31 7.06 -0.08 6.77
CA GLU A 31 7.83 -1.24 6.32
C GLU A 31 8.59 -0.94 5.01
N GLY A 32 9.83 -1.39 4.94
CA GLY A 32 10.69 -1.20 3.77
C GLY A 32 11.24 0.21 3.58
N MET A 33 10.79 1.19 4.36
CA MET A 33 11.38 2.54 4.35
C MET A 33 12.76 2.52 5.02
N SER A 34 13.72 3.20 4.41
CA SER A 34 15.08 3.36 4.91
C SER A 34 15.42 4.85 5.04
N TYR A 35 16.49 5.16 5.78
CA TYR A 35 16.98 6.55 5.86
C TYR A 35 17.24 7.17 4.50
N SER A 36 17.84 6.40 3.57
CA SER A 36 18.08 6.89 2.21
C SER A 36 16.79 7.24 1.45
N THR A 37 15.71 6.48 1.70
CA THR A 37 14.39 6.77 1.10
C THR A 37 13.79 8.04 1.71
N VAL A 38 13.91 8.22 3.03
CA VAL A 38 13.41 9.43 3.72
C VAL A 38 14.22 10.66 3.30
N LEU A 39 15.54 10.55 3.20
CA LEU A 39 16.39 11.64 2.71
C LEU A 39 16.09 11.98 1.24
N ALA A 40 15.85 10.98 0.38
CA ALA A 40 15.42 11.23 -1.00
C ALA A 40 14.07 11.94 -1.05
N LEU A 41 13.12 11.60 -0.16
CA LEU A 41 11.84 12.27 -0.05
C LEU A 41 12.01 13.74 0.35
N MET A 42 12.88 13.99 1.33
CA MET A 42 13.15 15.36 1.80
C MET A 42 13.83 16.20 0.73
N SER A 43 14.84 15.65 0.04
CA SER A 43 15.60 16.40 -0.98
C SER A 43 14.82 16.66 -2.26
N GLU A 44 13.91 15.77 -2.67
CA GLU A 44 13.18 15.90 -3.93
C GLU A 44 11.91 16.73 -3.79
N VAL A 45 11.24 16.69 -2.66
CA VAL A 45 9.93 17.36 -2.50
C VAL A 45 9.76 18.03 -1.14
N GLY A 46 10.31 17.46 -0.08
CA GLY A 46 10.12 17.95 1.28
C GLY A 46 8.67 17.92 1.77
N ILE A 47 8.47 18.36 2.99
CA ILE A 47 7.14 18.35 3.63
C ILE A 47 6.19 19.33 2.95
N ASP A 48 6.65 20.56 2.70
CA ASP A 48 5.83 21.62 2.08
C ASP A 48 5.49 21.29 0.63
N GLY A 49 6.41 20.64 -0.09
CA GLY A 49 6.16 20.18 -1.44
C GLY A 49 5.09 19.10 -1.49
N ILE A 50 5.07 18.16 -0.52
CA ILE A 50 4.02 17.13 -0.43
C ILE A 50 2.66 17.77 -0.13
N ARG A 51 2.61 18.77 0.75
CA ARG A 51 1.38 19.50 1.12
C ARG A 51 0.76 20.28 -0.04
N LYS A 52 1.54 20.65 -1.06
CA LYS A 52 1.03 21.29 -2.27
C LYS A 52 0.17 20.38 -3.15
N PHE A 53 0.24 19.07 -2.95
CA PHE A 53 -0.62 18.14 -3.70
C PHE A 53 -1.98 17.99 -3.02
N PRO A 54 -3.09 18.43 -3.65
CA PRO A 54 -4.43 18.35 -3.06
C PRO A 54 -4.89 16.92 -2.75
N THR A 55 -4.36 15.93 -3.48
CA THR A 55 -4.73 14.53 -3.31
C THR A 55 -3.53 13.58 -3.43
N ALA A 56 -3.59 12.45 -2.73
CA ALA A 56 -2.62 11.38 -2.87
C ALA A 56 -2.52 10.83 -4.32
N LYS A 57 -3.61 10.95 -5.10
CA LYS A 57 -3.64 10.58 -6.52
C LYS A 57 -2.73 11.50 -7.33
N GLN A 58 -2.79 12.80 -7.11
CA GLN A 58 -1.93 13.78 -7.80
C GLN A 58 -0.47 13.60 -7.42
N PHE A 59 -0.16 13.41 -6.13
CA PHE A 59 1.20 13.10 -5.68
C PHE A 59 1.74 11.81 -6.32
N SER A 60 0.97 10.73 -6.34
CA SER A 60 1.40 9.47 -6.99
C SER A 60 1.50 9.59 -8.52
N SER A 61 0.73 10.48 -9.15
CA SER A 61 0.82 10.78 -10.58
C SER A 61 2.07 11.58 -10.91
N TRP A 62 2.42 12.58 -10.10
CA TRP A 62 3.67 13.33 -10.22
C TRP A 62 4.88 12.40 -10.11
N LEU A 63 4.85 11.43 -9.21
CA LEU A 63 5.85 10.37 -9.11
C LEU A 63 5.85 9.40 -10.30
N ARG A 64 4.92 9.53 -11.23
CA ARG A 64 4.71 8.59 -12.35
C ARG A 64 4.53 7.14 -11.86
N LEU A 65 3.86 6.96 -10.73
CA LEU A 65 3.50 5.66 -10.16
C LEU A 65 2.03 5.32 -10.39
N ALA A 66 1.21 6.30 -10.77
CA ALA A 66 -0.18 6.05 -11.16
C ALA A 66 -0.24 5.43 -12.57
N PRO A 67 -1.04 4.37 -12.78
CA PRO A 67 -1.23 3.80 -14.10
C PRO A 67 -1.97 4.78 -15.02
N ASN A 68 -1.53 4.86 -16.28
CA ASN A 68 -2.26 5.56 -17.33
C ASN A 68 -3.15 4.53 -18.03
N ASN A 69 -4.40 4.44 -17.60
CA ASN A 69 -5.35 3.48 -18.16
C ASN A 69 -5.83 3.95 -19.53
N LYS A 70 -5.56 3.17 -20.55
CA LYS A 70 -6.21 3.31 -21.86
C LYS A 70 -7.46 2.44 -21.86
N VAL A 71 -8.61 3.05 -22.08
CA VAL A 71 -9.91 2.38 -22.07
C VAL A 71 -10.56 2.55 -23.44
N SER A 72 -11.13 1.48 -24.00
CA SER A 72 -11.97 1.51 -25.20
C SER A 72 -13.11 0.50 -25.01
N GLY A 73 -14.32 0.90 -25.38
CA GLY A 73 -15.51 0.05 -25.24
C GLY A 73 -15.74 -0.48 -23.82
N GLY A 74 -15.45 0.32 -22.79
CA GLY A 74 -15.55 -0.09 -21.37
C GLY A 74 -14.46 -1.07 -20.89
N LYS A 75 -13.54 -1.51 -21.77
CA LYS A 75 -12.44 -2.43 -21.42
C LYS A 75 -11.12 -1.68 -21.27
N ILE A 76 -10.35 -2.06 -20.23
CA ILE A 76 -9.01 -1.51 -20.03
C ILE A 76 -8.04 -2.22 -20.98
N LEU A 77 -7.58 -1.51 -22.01
CA LEU A 77 -6.60 -2.01 -22.98
C LEU A 77 -5.18 -2.01 -22.42
N SER A 78 -4.84 -1.04 -21.58
CA SER A 78 -3.51 -0.93 -20.97
C SER A 78 -3.61 -0.21 -19.63
N SER A 79 -2.85 -0.68 -18.66
CA SER A 79 -2.66 -0.03 -17.35
C SER A 79 -1.17 0.23 -17.05
N LYS A 80 -0.38 0.49 -18.10
CA LYS A 80 1.06 0.76 -17.95
C LYS A 80 1.27 2.09 -17.23
N ILE A 81 2.29 2.14 -16.38
CA ILE A 81 2.74 3.39 -15.77
C ILE A 81 3.52 4.22 -16.80
N PRO A 82 3.49 5.58 -16.71
CA PRO A 82 4.24 6.44 -17.61
C PRO A 82 5.74 6.16 -17.55
N LYS A 83 6.42 6.28 -18.71
CA LYS A 83 7.89 6.24 -18.78
C LYS A 83 8.50 7.43 -18.05
N GLY A 84 9.77 7.32 -17.72
CA GLY A 84 10.54 8.31 -16.97
C GLY A 84 10.56 8.02 -15.47
N SER A 85 11.56 8.60 -14.82
CA SER A 85 11.81 8.40 -13.39
C SER A 85 12.30 9.70 -12.76
N ASN A 86 12.10 9.83 -11.45
CA ASN A 86 12.80 10.75 -10.58
C ASN A 86 13.45 9.94 -9.44
N ARG A 87 14.32 10.57 -8.68
CA ARG A 87 15.04 9.90 -7.59
C ARG A 87 14.10 9.31 -6.54
N LEU A 88 13.04 10.05 -6.19
CA LEU A 88 12.05 9.58 -5.22
C LEU A 88 11.26 8.37 -5.72
N LYS A 89 10.88 8.34 -7.01
CA LYS A 89 10.27 7.13 -7.61
C LYS A 89 11.20 5.92 -7.49
N ILE A 90 12.49 6.10 -7.77
CA ILE A 90 13.49 5.03 -7.65
C ILE A 90 13.59 4.56 -6.20
N ALA A 91 13.71 5.49 -5.24
CA ALA A 91 13.79 5.17 -3.83
C ALA A 91 12.56 4.41 -3.31
N LEU A 92 11.35 4.83 -3.69
CA LEU A 92 10.11 4.13 -3.34
C LEU A 92 10.00 2.74 -4.00
N ARG A 93 10.51 2.57 -5.22
CA ARG A 93 10.56 1.25 -5.85
C ARG A 93 11.55 0.32 -5.15
N ASN A 94 12.68 0.84 -4.69
CA ASN A 94 13.64 0.08 -3.88
C ASN A 94 13.03 -0.32 -2.53
N ALA A 95 12.32 0.58 -1.86
CA ALA A 95 11.57 0.29 -0.65
C ALA A 95 10.50 -0.80 -0.89
N ALA A 96 9.76 -0.71 -1.99
CA ALA A 96 8.77 -1.71 -2.38
C ALA A 96 9.40 -3.08 -2.66
N ASN A 97 10.59 -3.10 -3.29
CA ASN A 97 11.32 -4.34 -3.51
C ASN A 97 11.82 -4.96 -2.20
N ALA A 98 12.28 -4.13 -1.25
CA ALA A 98 12.66 -4.58 0.09
C ALA A 98 11.47 -5.21 0.84
N ILE A 99 10.25 -4.62 0.73
CA ILE A 99 9.02 -5.19 1.28
C ILE A 99 8.75 -6.59 0.69
N GLY A 100 8.93 -6.75 -0.63
CA GLY A 100 8.73 -8.03 -1.30
C GLY A 100 9.69 -9.14 -0.82
N ASN A 101 10.84 -8.77 -0.25
CA ASN A 101 11.87 -9.67 0.25
C ASN A 101 11.78 -9.90 1.78
N LEU A 102 10.84 -9.29 2.48
CA LEU A 102 10.65 -9.54 3.91
C LEU A 102 10.34 -11.04 4.13
N LYS A 103 10.88 -11.62 5.20
CA LYS A 103 10.57 -13.00 5.61
C LYS A 103 9.22 -13.07 6.33
N GLU A 104 8.96 -12.09 7.19
CA GLU A 104 7.73 -12.01 7.98
C GLU A 104 6.54 -11.58 7.12
N SER A 105 5.37 -12.16 7.38
CA SER A 105 4.13 -11.73 6.74
C SER A 105 3.71 -10.39 7.32
N THR A 106 3.66 -9.40 6.46
CA THR A 106 3.17 -8.07 6.78
C THR A 106 2.13 -7.65 5.73
N PRO A 107 1.18 -6.79 6.05
CA PRO A 107 0.14 -6.39 5.11
C PRO A 107 0.66 -5.78 3.80
N LEU A 108 1.78 -5.06 3.85
CA LEU A 108 2.41 -4.54 2.63
C LEU A 108 3.09 -5.65 1.82
N ARG A 109 3.74 -6.62 2.51
CA ARG A 109 4.30 -7.80 1.84
C ARG A 109 3.20 -8.67 1.23
N ASP A 110 2.11 -8.90 1.93
CA ASP A 110 0.98 -9.70 1.43
C ASP A 110 0.32 -9.03 0.22
N PHE A 111 0.20 -7.69 0.25
CA PHE A 111 -0.21 -6.93 -0.92
C PHE A 111 0.75 -7.11 -2.10
N PHE A 112 2.07 -7.04 -1.84
CA PHE A 112 3.10 -7.28 -2.85
C PHE A 112 2.98 -8.68 -3.44
N GLN A 113 2.96 -9.72 -2.62
CA GLN A 113 2.92 -11.12 -3.06
C GLN A 113 1.67 -11.43 -3.87
N ARG A 114 0.52 -10.90 -3.48
CA ARG A 114 -0.74 -11.07 -4.25
C ARG A 114 -0.66 -10.49 -5.65
N ILE A 115 0.02 -9.34 -5.83
CA ILE A 115 0.20 -8.76 -7.16
C ILE A 115 1.29 -9.49 -7.92
N ASN A 116 2.37 -9.88 -7.23
CA ASN A 116 3.46 -10.64 -7.81
C ASN A 116 2.97 -11.95 -8.43
N PHE A 117 2.12 -12.69 -7.73
CA PHE A 117 1.53 -13.93 -8.23
C PHE A 117 0.71 -13.72 -9.51
N ARG A 118 -0.07 -12.62 -9.61
CA ARG A 118 -0.97 -12.38 -10.75
C ARG A 118 -0.33 -11.70 -11.95
N LYS A 119 0.63 -10.79 -11.71
CA LYS A 119 1.16 -9.84 -12.72
C LYS A 119 2.68 -9.75 -12.75
N GLY A 120 3.35 -10.56 -11.96
CA GLY A 120 4.81 -10.58 -11.85
C GLY A 120 5.41 -9.45 -11.02
N ARG A 121 6.71 -9.61 -10.71
CA ARG A 121 7.46 -8.80 -9.74
C ARG A 121 7.51 -7.32 -10.10
N THR A 122 7.73 -6.98 -11.37
CA THR A 122 7.80 -5.57 -11.82
C THR A 122 6.51 -4.80 -11.54
N SER A 123 5.36 -5.46 -11.77
CA SER A 123 4.04 -4.90 -11.47
C SER A 123 3.81 -4.76 -9.96
N ALA A 124 4.25 -5.75 -9.18
CA ALA A 124 4.17 -5.74 -7.72
C ALA A 124 4.98 -4.58 -7.12
N ILE A 125 6.22 -4.40 -7.57
CA ILE A 125 7.09 -3.28 -7.16
C ILE A 125 6.40 -1.94 -7.44
N SER A 126 5.87 -1.75 -8.63
CA SER A 126 5.25 -0.48 -9.03
C SER A 126 3.96 -0.19 -8.24
N ALA A 127 3.14 -1.20 -8.01
CA ALA A 127 1.90 -1.07 -7.24
C ALA A 127 2.17 -0.80 -5.75
N THR A 128 3.18 -1.46 -5.17
CA THR A 128 3.57 -1.26 -3.77
C THR A 128 4.24 0.09 -3.59
N ALA A 129 5.10 0.54 -4.51
CA ALA A 129 5.67 1.89 -4.50
C ALA A 129 4.57 2.97 -4.54
N ARG A 130 3.54 2.79 -5.37
CA ARG A 130 2.37 3.68 -5.38
C ARG A 130 1.63 3.67 -4.04
N LYS A 131 1.47 2.50 -3.42
CA LYS A 131 0.82 2.39 -2.11
C LYS A 131 1.63 3.12 -1.03
N LEU A 132 2.96 3.00 -1.06
CA LEU A 132 3.86 3.78 -0.19
C LEU A 132 3.67 5.28 -0.38
N ALA A 133 3.64 5.77 -1.61
CA ALA A 133 3.41 7.19 -1.90
C ALA A 133 2.07 7.69 -1.31
N VAL A 134 1.00 6.89 -1.42
CA VAL A 134 -0.32 7.22 -0.84
C VAL A 134 -0.26 7.24 0.69
N ILE A 135 0.44 6.31 1.32
CA ILE A 135 0.62 6.27 2.78
C ILE A 135 1.39 7.51 3.24
N ILE A 136 2.52 7.82 2.61
CA ILE A 136 3.35 8.99 2.93
C ILE A 136 2.52 10.28 2.82
N TRP A 137 1.77 10.45 1.73
CA TRP A 137 0.92 11.62 1.54
C TRP A 137 -0.13 11.75 2.66
N ASN A 138 -0.80 10.64 3.02
CA ASN A 138 -1.79 10.66 4.11
C ASN A 138 -1.16 11.00 5.46
N MET A 139 0.04 10.47 5.76
CA MET A 139 0.76 10.80 6.98
C MET A 139 1.12 12.28 7.04
N VAL A 140 1.68 12.83 5.96
CA VAL A 140 2.18 14.21 5.90
C VAL A 140 1.04 15.23 5.84
N VAL A 141 0.00 14.98 5.04
CA VAL A 141 -1.08 15.98 4.82
C VAL A 141 -2.17 15.88 5.87
N LYS A 142 -2.48 14.65 6.33
CA LYS A 142 -3.55 14.43 7.31
C LYS A 142 -3.05 14.27 8.74
N GLY A 143 -1.74 14.27 8.98
CA GLY A 143 -1.16 14.05 10.30
C GLY A 143 -1.44 12.66 10.88
N ILE A 144 -1.78 11.67 10.04
CA ILE A 144 -2.15 10.32 10.49
C ILE A 144 -0.87 9.52 10.68
N GLN A 145 -0.64 8.99 11.88
CA GLN A 145 0.49 8.08 12.12
C GLN A 145 0.31 6.78 11.33
N TYR A 146 1.44 6.15 10.97
CA TYR A 146 1.41 4.85 10.31
C TYR A 146 0.84 3.79 11.24
N ILE A 147 -0.36 3.36 10.92
CA ILE A 147 -0.98 2.19 11.54
C ILE A 147 -0.83 1.04 10.56
N ASN A 148 -0.27 -0.06 11.02
CA ASN A 148 -0.12 -1.26 10.19
C ASN A 148 -1.50 -1.60 9.59
N PRO A 149 -1.59 -1.78 8.24
CA PRO A 149 -2.87 -1.97 7.55
C PRO A 149 -3.67 -3.22 7.93
N THR A 150 -3.25 -4.05 8.89
CA THR A 150 -4.14 -5.02 9.55
C THR A 150 -5.38 -4.36 10.12
N GLY A 151 -5.29 -3.05 10.44
CA GLY A 151 -6.42 -2.21 10.83
C GLY A 151 -7.25 -1.64 9.67
N TYR A 152 -6.96 -1.92 8.40
CA TYR A 152 -7.83 -1.56 7.27
C TYR A 152 -9.04 -2.51 7.18
N LEU A 153 -9.76 -2.65 8.29
CA LEU A 153 -11.08 -3.27 8.40
C LEU A 153 -12.02 -2.89 7.25
N PHE A 154 -11.92 -1.66 6.76
CA PHE A 154 -12.78 -1.17 5.68
C PHE A 154 -12.55 -1.90 4.34
N LEU A 155 -11.30 -2.18 3.96
CA LEU A 155 -11.04 -2.92 2.71
C LEU A 155 -11.40 -4.40 2.86
N ASP A 156 -11.22 -4.98 4.03
CA ASP A 156 -11.60 -6.35 4.30
C ASP A 156 -13.12 -6.48 4.43
N GLN A 157 -13.81 -5.52 5.03
CA GLN A 157 -15.28 -5.43 5.02
C GLN A 157 -15.82 -5.33 3.60
N LYS A 158 -15.24 -4.44 2.76
CA LYS A 158 -15.64 -4.32 1.35
C LYS A 158 -15.40 -5.61 0.55
N ARG A 159 -14.32 -6.34 0.85
CA ARG A 159 -14.03 -7.65 0.25
C ARG A 159 -14.98 -8.71 0.75
N LYS A 160 -15.25 -8.77 2.06
CA LYS A 160 -16.25 -9.68 2.66
C LYS A 160 -17.61 -9.46 2.04
N LEU A 161 -18.07 -8.20 1.93
CA LEU A 161 -19.34 -7.85 1.28
C LEU A 161 -19.35 -8.25 -0.21
N GLY A 162 -18.25 -8.06 -0.92
CA GLY A 162 -18.13 -8.50 -2.32
C GLY A 162 -18.12 -10.03 -2.47
N LEU A 163 -17.56 -10.76 -1.51
CA LEU A 163 -17.59 -12.20 -1.46
C LEU A 163 -18.99 -12.71 -1.14
N VAL A 164 -19.64 -12.15 -0.13
CA VAL A 164 -21.02 -12.47 0.25
C VAL A 164 -21.98 -12.24 -0.93
N LYS A 165 -21.86 -11.11 -1.65
CA LYS A 165 -22.66 -10.85 -2.85
C LYS A 165 -22.44 -11.90 -3.95
N ARG A 166 -21.21 -12.37 -4.16
CA ARG A 166 -20.91 -13.44 -5.13
C ARG A 166 -21.49 -14.78 -4.72
N ILE A 167 -21.33 -15.13 -3.44
CA ILE A 167 -21.88 -16.38 -2.89
C ILE A 167 -23.41 -16.36 -3.01
N LYS A 168 -24.08 -15.29 -2.59
CA LYS A 168 -25.55 -15.15 -2.75
C LYS A 168 -25.97 -15.35 -4.21
N LYS A 169 -25.29 -14.66 -5.14
CA LYS A 169 -25.60 -14.81 -6.58
C LYS A 169 -25.40 -16.25 -7.10
N GLN A 170 -24.47 -17.03 -6.53
CA GLN A 170 -24.29 -18.43 -6.88
C GLN A 170 -25.37 -19.32 -6.25
N ILE A 171 -25.73 -19.09 -5.00
CA ILE A 171 -26.83 -19.77 -4.33
C ILE A 171 -28.12 -19.57 -5.12
N ASP A 172 -28.45 -18.31 -5.46
CA ASP A 172 -29.64 -17.98 -6.24
C ASP A 172 -29.61 -18.64 -7.63
N LYS A 173 -28.44 -18.64 -8.29
CA LYS A 173 -28.28 -19.22 -9.63
C LYS A 173 -28.48 -20.73 -9.67
N PHE A 174 -28.06 -21.43 -8.63
CA PHE A 174 -28.13 -22.91 -8.55
C PHE A 174 -29.31 -23.38 -7.71
N GLY A 175 -30.10 -22.45 -7.13
CA GLY A 175 -31.27 -22.80 -6.31
C GLY A 175 -30.94 -23.59 -5.04
N LEU A 176 -29.74 -23.36 -4.47
CA LEU A 176 -29.26 -24.12 -3.32
C LEU A 176 -30.06 -23.76 -2.06
N THR A 177 -30.55 -24.79 -1.36
CA THR A 177 -31.24 -24.62 -0.07
C THR A 177 -30.27 -24.54 1.09
N ASN A 178 -30.74 -24.04 2.26
CA ASN A 178 -29.93 -23.95 3.48
C ASN A 178 -29.48 -25.34 3.96
N GLU A 179 -30.23 -26.38 3.70
CA GLU A 179 -29.90 -27.78 4.04
C GLU A 179 -28.73 -28.27 3.19
N GLU A 180 -28.75 -28.02 1.89
CA GLU A 180 -27.66 -28.37 0.97
C GLU A 180 -26.37 -27.59 1.25
N LEU A 181 -26.47 -26.40 1.86
CA LEU A 181 -25.33 -25.61 2.29
C LEU A 181 -24.79 -26.02 3.67
N GLY A 182 -25.40 -27.00 4.35
CA GLY A 182 -25.02 -27.43 5.67
C GLY A 182 -25.22 -26.35 6.75
N LEU A 183 -26.04 -25.34 6.48
CA LEU A 183 -26.41 -24.29 7.45
C LEU A 183 -27.54 -24.82 8.33
N ILE A 184 -27.18 -25.58 9.35
CA ILE A 184 -28.14 -26.07 10.35
C ILE A 184 -28.59 -24.87 11.20
N ASN A 185 -29.87 -24.57 11.21
CA ASN A 185 -30.44 -23.65 12.18
C ASN A 185 -30.31 -24.23 13.58
N ASN A 186 -29.31 -23.82 14.34
CA ASN A 186 -29.30 -24.00 15.79
C ASN A 186 -30.39 -23.14 16.41
N THR A 187 -31.63 -23.53 16.33
CA THR A 187 -32.66 -23.06 17.24
C THR A 187 -32.32 -23.68 18.60
N LEU A 188 -31.66 -22.90 19.46
CA LEU A 188 -31.54 -23.19 20.88
C LEU A 188 -32.97 -23.24 21.43
N SER A 189 -33.39 -24.46 21.71
CA SER A 189 -34.54 -24.74 22.59
C SER A 189 -34.17 -24.27 24.00
N THR A 190 -34.69 -23.11 24.37
CA THR A 190 -34.82 -22.75 25.79
C THR A 190 -35.92 -23.57 26.41
N THR A 191 -35.58 -24.47 27.27
CA THR A 191 -36.39 -24.97 28.37
C THR A 191 -35.73 -24.58 29.66
#